data_1c2de5f696880d1e2eb6392149c34e1c
#
_entry.id   1c2de5f696880d1e2eb6392149c34e1c
#
_cell.length_a   1.000
_cell.length_b   1.000
_cell.length_c   1.000
_cell.angle_alpha   90.00
_cell.angle_beta   90.00
_cell.angle_gamma   90.00
#
_symmetry.space_group_name_H-M   'P 1'
#
loop_
_entity.id
_entity.type
_entity.pdbx_description
1 polymer ?
#
loop_
_entity_poly.entity_id
_entity_poly.type
_entity_poly.pdbx_seq_one_letter_code
_entity_poly.pdbx_strand_id
1 'polypeptide(L)'
;MQQVVNEKLIEYAKKYNIKLVCTNDVHFVDEENAEAHDRLICLSTGKDLDDPNRMLYTKQEWMKTREEMNEVFADVPEALSNTVEICDKVEFYSIDHAPIMPTFAIPEDFGTEEEYRKKLTEKDLFDEFTRDENGNVVMDEAAAKAKIERLGGYEKLYRIKLEADYLAKLAYDGAKRRYGENLSEEVQERIKFELHIMKTMGFPGYFLIVQDFINAARHQLDVSVGPGRGSAAGSAVAYCLGITQIDPIQYDLLFERFLNPDRISLPDIDVDFDDDGRGRVLNWVTEKYGQEKVAHIITYGTMATKLAIKDVARVQKLPLSESDRLCKLIPDKLPDKKLNLPNAIAYVPELQEAEVSPNPVLRDTIKYAKMLEGNVRNTGVHACGTIICRDDITDWVPVSTADDKETGEKMLVTQYEGSVIEDTGLIKMDFLGLKTLSIIKEAIENIRQSKGIVLNIDEVPIDDPATYRLYSEGRTIGTFQFESAGMQKYLRELQPVRLRI
;
A
#
# COMPACT_ATOMS: atom_id res chain seq x y z
N MET A 1 -17.05 40.46 7.47
CA MET A 1 -17.35 39.51 8.57
C MET A 1 -16.10 39.24 9.40
N GLN A 2 -14.95 38.79 8.78
CA GLN A 2 -13.71 38.48 9.50
C GLN A 2 -13.18 39.62 10.38
N GLN A 3 -13.17 40.86 9.90
CA GLN A 3 -12.74 42.03 10.71
C GLN A 3 -13.53 42.19 12.01
N VAL A 4 -14.87 42.03 11.96
CA VAL A 4 -15.72 42.09 13.16
C VAL A 4 -15.41 40.93 14.13
N VAL A 5 -15.11 39.75 13.60
CA VAL A 5 -14.70 38.61 14.43
C VAL A 5 -13.35 38.89 15.09
N ASN A 6 -12.37 39.39 14.33
CA ASN A 6 -11.03 39.69 14.83
C ASN A 6 -11.07 40.74 15.96
N GLU A 7 -11.87 41.82 15.82
CA GLU A 7 -12.08 42.82 16.88
C GLU A 7 -12.59 42.17 18.17
N LYS A 8 -13.53 41.22 18.06
CA LYS A 8 -14.06 40.52 19.23
C LYS A 8 -13.06 39.52 19.83
N LEU A 9 -12.26 38.86 19.00
CA LEU A 9 -11.19 37.98 19.47
C LEU A 9 -10.12 38.76 20.25
N ILE A 10 -9.74 39.96 19.78
CA ILE A 10 -8.79 40.83 20.46
C ILE A 10 -9.39 41.27 21.83
N GLU A 11 -10.67 41.65 21.87
CA GLU A 11 -11.37 42.02 23.11
C GLU A 11 -11.36 40.84 24.12
N TYR A 12 -11.71 39.65 23.65
CA TYR A 12 -11.76 38.45 24.49
C TYR A 12 -10.36 37.98 24.95
N ALA A 13 -9.36 38.07 24.10
CA ALA A 13 -7.98 37.77 24.47
C ALA A 13 -7.53 38.65 25.66
N LYS A 14 -7.80 39.95 25.61
CA LYS A 14 -7.51 40.86 26.71
C LYS A 14 -8.33 40.55 27.96
N LYS A 15 -9.63 40.30 27.80
CA LYS A 15 -10.56 40.00 28.91
C LYS A 15 -10.18 38.70 29.66
N TYR A 16 -9.79 37.66 28.93
CA TYR A 16 -9.52 36.36 29.50
C TYR A 16 -8.04 36.05 29.63
N ASN A 17 -7.17 37.02 29.33
CA ASN A 17 -5.69 36.85 29.37
C ASN A 17 -5.22 35.66 28.52
N ILE A 18 -5.72 35.55 27.29
CA ILE A 18 -5.35 34.51 26.33
C ILE A 18 -4.47 35.14 25.25
N LYS A 19 -3.35 34.51 24.93
CA LYS A 19 -2.46 34.97 23.84
C LYS A 19 -3.10 34.72 22.49
N LEU A 20 -2.94 35.66 21.57
CA LEU A 20 -3.37 35.57 20.17
C LEU A 20 -2.18 35.10 19.31
N VAL A 21 -2.48 34.39 18.25
CA VAL A 21 -1.58 34.13 17.12
C VAL A 21 -2.26 34.54 15.82
N CYS A 22 -1.50 35.05 14.86
CA CYS A 22 -2.03 35.34 13.53
C CYS A 22 -1.88 34.15 12.59
N THR A 23 -2.90 33.95 11.74
CA THR A 23 -2.92 32.93 10.67
C THR A 23 -3.45 33.57 9.39
N ASN A 24 -3.09 33.04 8.23
CA ASN A 24 -3.52 33.56 6.93
C ASN A 24 -4.35 32.57 6.12
N ASP A 25 -4.76 31.45 6.72
CA ASP A 25 -5.56 30.40 6.05
C ASP A 25 -4.99 30.03 4.65
N VAL A 26 -3.69 29.70 4.60
CA VAL A 26 -2.96 29.49 3.35
C VAL A 26 -3.49 28.26 2.60
N HIS A 27 -3.92 28.45 1.36
CA HIS A 27 -4.41 27.41 0.46
C HIS A 27 -3.54 27.21 -0.79
N PHE A 28 -2.71 28.21 -1.14
CA PHE A 28 -1.81 28.16 -2.30
C PHE A 28 -0.54 28.97 -2.05
N VAL A 29 0.50 28.76 -2.87
CA VAL A 29 1.84 29.32 -2.60
C VAL A 29 1.94 30.76 -3.02
N ASP A 30 1.68 31.05 -4.29
CA ASP A 30 1.86 32.38 -4.88
C ASP A 30 0.52 33.07 -5.14
N GLU A 31 0.51 34.40 -5.08
CA GLU A 31 -0.69 35.20 -5.34
C GLU A 31 -1.33 34.88 -6.70
N GLU A 32 -0.50 34.62 -7.73
CA GLU A 32 -0.96 34.25 -9.08
C GLU A 32 -1.73 32.92 -9.15
N ASN A 33 -1.59 32.05 -8.12
CA ASN A 33 -2.32 30.78 -8.06
C ASN A 33 -3.77 30.91 -7.63
N ALA A 34 -4.21 32.10 -7.22
CA ALA A 34 -5.58 32.35 -6.73
C ALA A 34 -6.67 31.94 -7.75
N GLU A 35 -6.43 32.19 -9.03
CA GLU A 35 -7.37 31.82 -10.10
C GLU A 35 -7.38 30.30 -10.38
N ALA A 36 -6.24 29.63 -10.21
CA ALA A 36 -6.16 28.17 -10.28
C ALA A 36 -6.89 27.51 -9.10
N HIS A 37 -6.71 28.06 -7.90
CA HIS A 37 -7.41 27.63 -6.69
C HIS A 37 -8.94 27.79 -6.81
N ASP A 38 -9.42 28.89 -7.38
CA ASP A 38 -10.85 29.11 -7.62
C ASP A 38 -11.46 28.02 -8.52
N ARG A 39 -10.72 27.57 -9.54
CA ARG A 39 -11.11 26.44 -10.39
C ARG A 39 -11.12 25.10 -9.64
N LEU A 40 -10.14 24.89 -8.77
CA LEU A 40 -10.08 23.70 -7.91
C LEU A 40 -11.29 23.63 -6.95
N ILE A 41 -11.71 24.76 -6.39
CA ILE A 41 -12.93 24.84 -5.58
C ILE A 41 -14.18 24.51 -6.41
N CYS A 42 -14.27 25.02 -7.64
CA CYS A 42 -15.36 24.64 -8.53
C CYS A 42 -15.39 23.13 -8.81
N LEU A 43 -14.21 22.51 -9.03
CA LEU A 43 -14.10 21.06 -9.22
C LEU A 43 -14.58 20.27 -8.00
N SER A 44 -14.14 20.64 -6.81
CA SER A 44 -14.48 19.94 -5.55
C SER A 44 -15.95 20.10 -5.15
N THR A 45 -16.57 21.23 -5.50
CA THR A 45 -17.98 21.54 -5.17
C THR A 45 -18.96 21.21 -6.31
N GLY A 46 -18.48 20.72 -7.46
CA GLY A 46 -19.31 20.40 -8.62
C GLY A 46 -19.95 21.62 -9.28
N LYS A 47 -19.31 22.79 -9.18
CA LYS A 47 -19.79 24.07 -9.73
C LYS A 47 -18.99 24.48 -10.95
N ASP A 48 -19.52 25.44 -11.70
CA ASP A 48 -18.84 26.13 -12.80
C ASP A 48 -18.42 27.54 -12.37
N LEU A 49 -17.45 28.14 -13.07
CA LEU A 49 -16.93 29.48 -12.75
C LEU A 49 -17.98 30.58 -12.82
N ASP A 50 -19.03 30.42 -13.63
CA ASP A 50 -20.11 31.38 -13.78
C ASP A 50 -21.33 31.10 -12.88
N ASP A 51 -21.28 30.08 -12.01
CA ASP A 51 -22.35 29.80 -11.05
C ASP A 51 -22.36 30.88 -9.96
N PRO A 52 -23.46 31.67 -9.82
CA PRO A 52 -23.53 32.73 -8.84
C PRO A 52 -23.56 32.25 -7.37
N ASN A 53 -23.84 30.95 -7.16
CA ASN A 53 -23.94 30.35 -5.83
C ASN A 53 -22.70 29.49 -5.49
N ARG A 54 -21.60 29.65 -6.22
CA ARG A 54 -20.36 28.94 -5.92
C ARG A 54 -19.64 29.54 -4.71
N MET A 55 -18.83 28.74 -4.04
CA MET A 55 -17.97 29.22 -2.97
C MET A 55 -16.88 30.12 -3.54
N LEU A 56 -16.69 31.27 -2.91
CA LEU A 56 -15.67 32.25 -3.26
C LEU A 56 -14.75 32.48 -2.08
N TYR A 57 -13.47 32.45 -2.32
CA TYR A 57 -12.42 32.89 -1.40
C TYR A 57 -12.05 34.33 -1.68
N THR A 58 -11.26 34.92 -0.78
CA THR A 58 -10.86 36.34 -0.89
C THR A 58 -9.72 36.55 -1.89
N LYS A 59 -9.08 35.48 -2.33
CA LYS A 59 -7.85 35.43 -3.13
C LYS A 59 -6.61 35.95 -2.37
N GLN A 60 -6.72 36.06 -1.04
CA GLN A 60 -5.63 36.46 -0.15
C GLN A 60 -4.98 35.29 0.60
N GLU A 61 -5.41 34.05 0.29
CA GLU A 61 -5.02 32.82 0.99
C GLU A 61 -3.70 32.25 0.45
N TRP A 62 -2.80 33.12 -0.04
CA TRP A 62 -1.48 32.76 -0.50
C TRP A 62 -0.42 32.88 0.62
N MET A 63 0.72 32.18 0.46
CA MET A 63 1.79 32.10 1.45
C MET A 63 2.59 33.41 1.51
N LYS A 64 2.19 34.31 2.40
CA LYS A 64 2.81 35.62 2.57
C LYS A 64 4.19 35.53 3.23
N THR A 65 5.08 36.42 2.84
CA THR A 65 6.35 36.63 3.51
C THR A 65 6.15 37.20 4.91
N ARG A 66 7.22 37.17 5.72
CA ARG A 66 7.21 37.76 7.06
C ARG A 66 6.87 39.26 7.02
N GLU A 67 7.43 39.97 6.06
CA GLU A 67 7.20 41.40 5.85
C GLU A 67 5.72 41.68 5.54
N GLU A 68 5.14 40.92 4.62
CA GLU A 68 3.73 41.06 4.25
C GLU A 68 2.77 40.70 5.41
N MET A 69 3.11 39.66 6.21
CA MET A 69 2.35 39.33 7.43
C MET A 69 2.46 40.45 8.46
N ASN A 70 3.61 41.10 8.61
CA ASN A 70 3.77 42.28 9.50
C ASN A 70 2.93 43.44 9.04
N GLU A 71 2.74 43.68 7.76
CA GLU A 71 1.84 44.72 7.22
C GLU A 71 0.38 44.38 7.50
N VAL A 72 -0.05 43.14 7.25
CA VAL A 72 -1.43 42.68 7.44
C VAL A 72 -1.87 42.75 8.90
N PHE A 73 -0.98 42.45 9.85
CA PHE A 73 -1.25 42.39 11.29
C PHE A 73 -0.54 43.48 12.09
N ALA A 74 -0.28 44.64 11.46
CA ALA A 74 0.42 45.75 12.11
C ALA A 74 -0.29 46.29 13.37
N ASP A 75 -1.59 46.08 13.48
CA ASP A 75 -2.44 46.49 14.64
C ASP A 75 -2.32 45.50 15.83
N VAL A 76 -1.79 44.30 15.63
CA VAL A 76 -1.63 43.29 16.69
C VAL A 76 -0.28 42.56 16.59
N PRO A 77 0.85 43.32 16.68
CA PRO A 77 2.18 42.77 16.43
C PRO A 77 2.58 41.62 17.41
N GLU A 78 1.98 41.61 18.61
CA GLU A 78 2.18 40.53 19.57
C GLU A 78 1.63 39.18 19.04
N ALA A 79 0.60 39.18 18.19
CA ALA A 79 0.06 37.96 17.61
C ALA A 79 1.05 37.30 16.60
N LEU A 80 1.93 38.11 15.99
CA LEU A 80 3.03 37.63 15.16
C LEU A 80 4.15 37.02 16.01
N SER A 81 4.59 37.74 17.04
CA SER A 81 5.69 37.25 17.93
C SER A 81 5.29 35.98 18.68
N ASN A 82 4.01 35.82 19.06
CA ASN A 82 3.51 34.65 19.76
C ASN A 82 3.58 33.36 18.89
N THR A 83 3.67 33.46 17.57
CA THR A 83 3.89 32.31 16.69
C THR A 83 5.23 31.62 16.97
N VAL A 84 6.26 32.38 17.31
CA VAL A 84 7.58 31.87 17.68
C VAL A 84 7.50 31.08 18.99
N GLU A 85 6.70 31.56 19.96
CA GLU A 85 6.49 30.84 21.22
C GLU A 85 5.87 29.45 21.00
N ILE A 86 5.01 29.29 19.98
CA ILE A 86 4.47 27.97 19.64
C ILE A 86 5.58 27.08 19.05
N CYS A 87 6.42 27.63 18.17
CA CYS A 87 7.56 26.88 17.63
C CYS A 87 8.51 26.40 18.73
N ASP A 88 8.77 27.27 19.73
CA ASP A 88 9.67 26.94 20.85
C ASP A 88 9.14 25.83 21.77
N LYS A 89 7.84 25.55 21.72
CA LYS A 89 7.21 24.43 22.44
C LYS A 89 7.34 23.09 21.75
N VAL A 90 7.73 23.07 20.47
CA VAL A 90 7.85 21.85 19.67
C VAL A 90 9.21 21.22 19.94
N GLU A 91 9.21 20.00 20.43
CA GLU A 91 10.41 19.18 20.55
C GLU A 91 10.70 18.49 19.24
N PHE A 92 12.00 18.32 18.91
CA PHE A 92 12.38 17.58 17.71
C PHE A 92 12.08 16.09 17.91
N TYR A 93 11.36 15.48 16.96
CA TYR A 93 11.10 14.06 16.92
C TYR A 93 11.04 13.56 15.47
N SER A 94 11.16 12.25 15.29
CA SER A 94 10.92 11.59 14.00
C SER A 94 9.68 10.71 14.10
N ILE A 95 8.95 10.64 13.00
CA ILE A 95 7.85 9.69 12.80
C ILE A 95 8.32 8.38 12.15
N ASP A 96 9.59 8.32 11.74
CA ASP A 96 10.17 7.10 11.20
C ASP A 96 10.44 6.10 12.31
N HIS A 97 10.00 4.89 12.12
CA HIS A 97 10.16 3.79 13.07
C HIS A 97 10.68 2.53 12.40
N ALA A 98 11.42 1.72 13.17
CA ALA A 98 11.71 0.35 12.78
C ALA A 98 10.40 -0.45 12.62
N PRO A 99 10.40 -1.51 11.79
CA PRO A 99 9.21 -2.30 11.53
C PRO A 99 8.50 -2.78 12.80
N ILE A 100 7.20 -2.53 12.86
CA ILE A 100 6.33 -2.89 13.98
C ILE A 100 5.56 -4.14 13.59
N MET A 101 6.05 -5.29 14.05
CA MET A 101 5.38 -6.56 13.78
C MET A 101 4.07 -6.67 14.56
N PRO A 102 2.96 -6.97 13.88
CA PRO A 102 1.72 -7.32 14.57
C PRO A 102 1.91 -8.59 15.41
N THR A 103 1.11 -8.74 16.45
CA THR A 103 1.23 -9.87 17.38
C THR A 103 0.27 -10.99 16.96
N PHE A 104 0.81 -12.18 16.75
CA PHE A 104 0.03 -13.39 16.56
C PHE A 104 -0.24 -14.06 17.92
N ALA A 105 -1.48 -14.45 18.20
CA ALA A 105 -1.83 -15.17 19.42
C ALA A 105 -1.39 -16.64 19.32
N ILE A 106 -0.27 -17.00 19.95
CA ILE A 106 0.23 -18.36 20.00
C ILE A 106 -0.64 -19.16 21.01
N PRO A 107 -1.05 -20.39 20.67
CA PRO A 107 -1.78 -21.25 21.60
C PRO A 107 -0.99 -21.49 22.90
N GLU A 108 -1.64 -21.34 24.06
CA GLU A 108 -1.01 -21.46 25.37
C GLU A 108 -0.42 -22.86 25.64
N ASP A 109 -0.99 -23.90 25.04
CA ASP A 109 -0.50 -25.28 25.12
C ASP A 109 0.83 -25.50 24.40
N PHE A 110 1.20 -24.62 23.46
CA PHE A 110 2.52 -24.62 22.84
C PHE A 110 3.59 -23.99 23.74
N GLY A 111 3.24 -22.92 24.44
CA GLY A 111 4.12 -22.22 25.37
C GLY A 111 3.82 -20.73 25.46
N THR A 112 4.37 -20.10 26.49
CA THR A 112 4.19 -18.68 26.76
C THR A 112 5.54 -17.94 26.78
N GLU A 113 5.52 -16.63 26.56
CA GLU A 113 6.71 -15.81 26.63
C GLU A 113 7.36 -15.86 28.03
N GLU A 114 6.56 -15.94 29.10
CA GLU A 114 7.05 -16.10 30.46
C GLU A 114 7.84 -17.40 30.69
N GLU A 115 7.40 -18.50 30.07
CA GLU A 115 8.13 -19.77 30.10
C GLU A 115 9.45 -19.67 29.36
N TYR A 116 9.49 -18.99 28.22
CA TYR A 116 10.72 -18.76 27.48
C TYR A 116 11.70 -17.89 28.25
N ARG A 117 11.23 -16.84 28.94
CA ARG A 117 12.05 -16.01 29.83
C ARG A 117 12.66 -16.78 31.01
N LYS A 118 11.99 -17.84 31.46
CA LYS A 118 12.52 -18.71 32.54
C LYS A 118 13.52 -19.75 32.03
N LYS A 119 13.35 -20.19 30.77
CA LYS A 119 14.16 -21.28 30.18
C LYS A 119 15.42 -20.81 29.50
N LEU A 120 15.40 -19.64 28.88
CA LEU A 120 16.47 -19.13 28.02
C LEU A 120 17.19 -17.96 28.70
N THR A 121 18.51 -17.94 28.57
CA THR A 121 19.33 -16.79 28.96
C THR A 121 19.55 -15.83 27.81
N GLU A 122 19.99 -14.61 28.11
CA GLU A 122 20.38 -13.64 27.06
C GLU A 122 21.53 -14.18 26.19
N LYS A 123 22.41 -15.02 26.75
CA LYS A 123 23.48 -15.66 26.01
C LYS A 123 22.93 -16.66 24.99
N ASP A 124 21.93 -17.46 25.37
CA ASP A 124 21.27 -18.39 24.46
C ASP A 124 20.64 -17.66 23.28
N LEU A 125 19.93 -16.54 23.56
CA LEU A 125 19.35 -15.68 22.54
C LEU A 125 20.43 -15.02 21.67
N PHE A 126 21.50 -14.53 22.28
CA PHE A 126 22.61 -13.95 21.52
C PHE A 126 23.19 -14.96 20.53
N ASP A 127 23.52 -16.15 20.98
CA ASP A 127 24.07 -17.21 20.14
C ASP A 127 23.09 -17.57 19.02
N GLU A 128 21.81 -17.70 19.32
CA GLU A 128 20.79 -18.14 18.36
C GLU A 128 20.47 -17.10 17.28
N PHE A 129 20.54 -15.82 17.60
CA PHE A 129 20.22 -14.75 16.66
C PHE A 129 21.42 -14.20 15.87
N THR A 130 22.65 -14.51 16.30
CA THR A 130 23.88 -13.96 15.70
C THR A 130 24.77 -14.98 15.00
N ARG A 131 24.47 -16.29 15.15
CA ARG A 131 25.14 -17.37 14.43
C ARG A 131 24.34 -17.80 13.20
N ASP A 132 24.95 -18.60 12.33
CA ASP A 132 24.24 -19.25 11.23
C ASP A 132 23.35 -20.41 11.70
N GLU A 133 22.61 -21.03 10.80
CA GLU A 133 21.70 -22.15 11.08
C GLU A 133 22.43 -23.41 11.56
N ASN A 134 23.75 -23.47 11.42
CA ASN A 134 24.62 -24.56 11.88
C ASN A 134 25.36 -24.20 13.19
N GLY A 135 25.15 -22.99 13.72
CA GLY A 135 25.76 -22.54 14.97
C GLY A 135 27.15 -21.92 14.80
N ASN A 136 27.61 -21.66 13.58
CA ASN A 136 28.90 -21.02 13.33
C ASN A 136 28.83 -19.50 13.56
N VAL A 137 29.93 -18.90 14.02
CA VAL A 137 30.06 -17.46 14.15
C VAL A 137 30.27 -16.84 12.77
N VAL A 138 29.34 -15.98 12.34
CA VAL A 138 29.31 -15.35 10.99
C VAL A 138 29.50 -13.84 11.02
N MET A 139 29.60 -13.25 12.20
CA MET A 139 29.78 -11.80 12.36
C MET A 139 30.63 -11.49 13.59
N ASP A 140 31.25 -10.32 13.63
CA ASP A 140 31.98 -9.85 14.83
C ASP A 140 31.02 -9.43 15.96
N GLU A 141 31.57 -9.22 17.15
CA GLU A 141 30.79 -8.89 18.34
C GLU A 141 30.05 -7.56 18.24
N ALA A 142 30.63 -6.57 17.53
CA ALA A 142 30.01 -5.25 17.37
C ALA A 142 28.77 -5.34 16.45
N ALA A 143 28.90 -6.05 15.31
CA ALA A 143 27.81 -6.32 14.40
C ALA A 143 26.70 -7.17 15.07
N ALA A 144 27.08 -8.14 15.90
CA ALA A 144 26.14 -8.97 16.64
C ALA A 144 25.31 -8.14 17.63
N LYS A 145 25.95 -7.26 18.41
CA LYS A 145 25.25 -6.34 19.31
C LYS A 145 24.31 -5.38 18.57
N ALA A 146 24.77 -4.79 17.49
CA ALA A 146 23.94 -3.92 16.64
C ALA A 146 22.72 -4.65 16.07
N LYS A 147 22.86 -5.93 15.71
CA LYS A 147 21.74 -6.77 15.25
C LYS A 147 20.70 -6.98 16.36
N ILE A 148 21.14 -7.30 17.58
CA ILE A 148 20.24 -7.45 18.75
C ILE A 148 19.47 -6.16 19.02
N GLU A 149 20.15 -5.02 19.04
CA GLU A 149 19.51 -3.70 19.23
C GLU A 149 18.48 -3.39 18.13
N ARG A 150 18.82 -3.68 16.87
CA ARG A 150 17.91 -3.50 15.73
C ARG A 150 16.65 -4.34 15.85
N LEU A 151 16.73 -5.55 16.40
CA LEU A 151 15.58 -6.42 16.67
C LEU A 151 14.75 -5.98 17.88
N GLY A 152 15.19 -4.93 18.58
CA GLY A 152 14.49 -4.34 19.74
C GLY A 152 14.99 -4.80 21.10
N GLY A 153 16.21 -5.33 21.14
CA GLY A 153 16.85 -5.80 22.38
C GLY A 153 16.34 -7.16 22.85
N TYR A 154 16.96 -7.70 23.89
CA TYR A 154 16.62 -9.01 24.43
C TYR A 154 15.15 -9.15 24.84
N GLU A 155 14.54 -8.08 25.32
CA GLU A 155 13.13 -8.09 25.72
C GLU A 155 12.19 -8.54 24.58
N LYS A 156 12.47 -8.12 23.33
CA LYS A 156 11.68 -8.54 22.17
C LYS A 156 12.10 -9.89 21.61
N LEU A 157 13.35 -10.31 21.81
CA LEU A 157 13.86 -11.58 21.28
C LEU A 157 13.14 -12.80 21.86
N TYR A 158 12.71 -12.76 23.12
CA TYR A 158 11.91 -13.84 23.70
C TYR A 158 10.63 -14.09 22.92
N ARG A 159 9.94 -13.02 22.54
CA ARG A 159 8.73 -13.10 21.72
C ARG A 159 9.03 -13.62 20.32
N ILE A 160 10.04 -13.09 19.66
CA ILE A 160 10.45 -13.53 18.31
C ILE A 160 10.85 -15.00 18.32
N LYS A 161 11.54 -15.46 19.37
CA LYS A 161 11.91 -16.86 19.55
C LYS A 161 10.70 -17.77 19.69
N LEU A 162 9.74 -17.41 20.54
CA LEU A 162 8.50 -18.17 20.71
C LEU A 162 7.72 -18.27 19.38
N GLU A 163 7.58 -17.16 18.65
CA GLU A 163 6.94 -17.14 17.34
C GLU A 163 7.70 -17.99 16.31
N ALA A 164 9.03 -17.96 16.32
CA ALA A 164 9.87 -18.74 15.43
C ALA A 164 9.75 -20.25 15.68
N ASP A 165 9.68 -20.66 16.94
CA ASP A 165 9.51 -22.07 17.30
C ASP A 165 8.12 -22.58 16.90
N TYR A 166 7.09 -21.76 17.09
CA TYR A 166 5.75 -22.11 16.65
C TYR A 166 5.64 -22.15 15.11
N LEU A 167 6.27 -21.20 14.42
CA LEU A 167 6.37 -21.23 12.96
C LEU A 167 7.08 -22.49 12.47
N ALA A 168 8.19 -22.87 13.12
CA ALA A 168 8.92 -24.09 12.79
C ALA A 168 8.06 -25.34 12.95
N LYS A 169 7.31 -25.45 14.08
CA LYS A 169 6.34 -26.54 14.26
C LYS A 169 5.35 -26.64 13.11
N LEU A 170 4.69 -25.51 12.76
CA LEU A 170 3.72 -25.50 11.66
C LEU A 170 4.35 -25.82 10.31
N ALA A 171 5.57 -25.33 10.05
CA ALA A 171 6.30 -25.60 8.81
C ALA A 171 6.67 -27.09 8.68
N TYR A 172 7.18 -27.73 9.74
CA TYR A 172 7.48 -29.15 9.69
C TYR A 172 6.24 -30.04 9.62
N ASP A 173 5.16 -29.69 10.31
CA ASP A 173 3.86 -30.35 10.17
C ASP A 173 3.34 -30.23 8.72
N GLY A 174 3.53 -29.08 8.11
CA GLY A 174 3.22 -28.83 6.70
C GLY A 174 4.15 -29.58 5.74
N ALA A 175 5.42 -29.64 6.04
CA ALA A 175 6.41 -30.38 5.23
C ALA A 175 6.05 -31.87 5.12
N LYS A 176 5.63 -32.48 6.23
CA LYS A 176 5.16 -33.88 6.23
C LYS A 176 3.92 -34.06 5.33
N ARG A 177 3.01 -33.10 5.33
CA ARG A 177 1.85 -33.15 4.42
C ARG A 177 2.21 -32.99 2.94
N ARG A 178 3.24 -32.18 2.63
CA ARG A 178 3.66 -31.86 1.26
C ARG A 178 4.64 -32.88 0.66
N TYR A 179 5.62 -33.32 1.46
CA TYR A 179 6.73 -34.17 1.02
C TYR A 179 6.70 -35.58 1.60
N GLY A 180 5.73 -35.89 2.48
CA GLY A 180 5.62 -37.19 3.16
C GLY A 180 6.35 -37.23 4.49
N GLU A 181 6.11 -38.29 5.27
CA GLU A 181 6.61 -38.43 6.65
C GLU A 181 8.15 -38.47 6.73
N ASN A 182 8.82 -39.01 5.69
CA ASN A 182 10.28 -39.09 5.63
C ASN A 182 10.81 -38.00 4.71
N LEU A 183 11.12 -36.84 5.29
CA LEU A 183 11.67 -35.71 4.56
C LEU A 183 13.09 -36.01 4.09
N SER A 184 13.40 -35.71 2.81
CA SER A 184 14.75 -35.77 2.28
C SER A 184 15.68 -34.79 2.97
N GLU A 185 16.98 -35.02 2.94
CA GLU A 185 18.00 -34.12 3.47
C GLU A 185 17.89 -32.71 2.86
N GLU A 186 17.70 -32.62 1.54
CA GLU A 186 17.50 -31.37 0.80
C GLU A 186 16.35 -30.56 1.34
N VAL A 187 15.18 -31.19 1.57
CA VAL A 187 14.00 -30.51 2.13
C VAL A 187 14.26 -30.02 3.56
N GLN A 188 14.89 -30.85 4.39
CA GLN A 188 15.20 -30.51 5.77
C GLN A 188 16.18 -29.34 5.86
N GLU A 189 17.25 -29.35 5.10
CA GLU A 189 18.25 -28.27 5.06
C GLU A 189 17.63 -26.98 4.55
N ARG A 190 16.82 -27.04 3.51
CA ARG A 190 16.12 -25.88 2.97
C ARG A 190 15.17 -25.24 3.98
N ILE A 191 14.33 -26.02 4.64
CA ILE A 191 13.40 -25.53 5.67
C ILE A 191 14.17 -24.95 6.86
N LYS A 192 15.21 -25.64 7.34
CA LYS A 192 16.05 -25.17 8.45
C LYS A 192 16.70 -23.82 8.13
N PHE A 193 17.25 -23.67 6.95
CA PHE A 193 17.86 -22.43 6.47
C PHE A 193 16.83 -21.28 6.40
N GLU A 194 15.70 -21.50 5.74
CA GLU A 194 14.66 -20.47 5.60
C GLU A 194 14.08 -20.02 6.95
N LEU A 195 13.77 -20.97 7.85
CA LEU A 195 13.29 -20.64 9.21
C LEU A 195 14.32 -19.85 10.01
N HIS A 196 15.62 -20.16 9.85
CA HIS A 196 16.69 -19.41 10.48
C HIS A 196 16.73 -17.95 9.99
N ILE A 197 16.64 -17.72 8.67
CA ILE A 197 16.60 -16.38 8.09
C ILE A 197 15.36 -15.62 8.58
N MET A 198 14.17 -16.22 8.51
CA MET A 198 12.93 -15.59 8.99
C MET A 198 13.02 -15.18 10.46
N LYS A 199 13.58 -16.04 11.32
CA LYS A 199 13.80 -15.76 12.74
C LYS A 199 14.79 -14.62 12.96
N THR A 200 15.96 -14.70 12.33
CA THR A 200 17.06 -13.73 12.55
C THR A 200 16.80 -12.36 11.90
N MET A 201 15.86 -12.28 10.97
CA MET A 201 15.34 -11.02 10.43
C MET A 201 14.17 -10.44 11.27
N GLY A 202 13.58 -11.21 12.18
CA GLY A 202 12.51 -10.75 13.08
C GLY A 202 11.10 -10.89 12.50
N PHE A 203 10.87 -11.75 11.48
CA PHE A 203 9.62 -11.86 10.74
C PHE A 203 8.72 -13.07 11.04
N PRO A 204 8.95 -13.94 12.05
CA PRO A 204 8.08 -15.11 12.25
C PRO A 204 6.61 -14.74 12.43
N GLY A 205 6.31 -13.68 13.20
CA GLY A 205 4.95 -13.20 13.42
C GLY A 205 4.23 -12.80 12.14
N TYR A 206 4.93 -12.19 11.18
CA TYR A 206 4.37 -11.86 9.86
C TYR A 206 3.89 -13.13 9.12
N PHE A 207 4.74 -14.16 9.04
CA PHE A 207 4.37 -15.42 8.39
C PHE A 207 3.21 -16.13 9.09
N LEU A 208 3.17 -16.09 10.42
CA LEU A 208 2.07 -16.65 11.21
C LEU A 208 0.75 -15.97 10.89
N ILE A 209 0.73 -14.66 10.78
CA ILE A 209 -0.48 -13.90 10.45
C ILE A 209 -0.93 -14.15 9.00
N VAL A 210 0.01 -14.16 8.04
CA VAL A 210 -0.31 -14.46 6.64
C VAL A 210 -0.90 -15.85 6.49
N GLN A 211 -0.29 -16.86 7.12
CA GLN A 211 -0.78 -18.23 7.14
C GLN A 211 -2.17 -18.33 7.79
N ASP A 212 -2.42 -17.57 8.84
CA ASP A 212 -3.66 -17.59 9.60
C ASP A 212 -4.86 -17.12 8.77
N PHE A 213 -4.77 -15.94 8.14
CA PHE A 213 -5.88 -15.44 7.34
C PHE A 213 -6.07 -16.23 6.02
N ILE A 214 -5.00 -16.80 5.44
CA ILE A 214 -5.11 -17.69 4.27
C ILE A 214 -5.84 -18.98 4.64
N ASN A 215 -5.51 -19.58 5.78
CA ASN A 215 -6.22 -20.78 6.27
C ASN A 215 -7.68 -20.48 6.63
N ALA A 216 -7.94 -19.33 7.27
CA ALA A 216 -9.31 -18.91 7.53
C ALA A 216 -10.11 -18.73 6.22
N ALA A 217 -9.50 -18.09 5.21
CA ALA A 217 -10.12 -17.92 3.90
C ALA A 217 -10.56 -19.27 3.30
N ARG A 218 -9.63 -20.26 3.26
CA ARG A 218 -9.87 -21.55 2.63
C ARG A 218 -10.82 -22.46 3.42
N HIS A 219 -10.68 -22.49 4.75
CA HIS A 219 -11.32 -23.53 5.58
C HIS A 219 -12.53 -23.04 6.39
N GLN A 220 -12.67 -21.74 6.62
CA GLN A 220 -13.73 -21.16 7.44
C GLN A 220 -14.70 -20.28 6.63
N LEU A 221 -14.16 -19.56 5.64
CA LEU A 221 -14.90 -18.50 4.95
C LEU A 221 -15.36 -18.90 3.54
N ASP A 222 -15.00 -20.08 3.07
CA ASP A 222 -15.24 -20.53 1.67
C ASP A 222 -14.77 -19.47 0.64
N VAL A 223 -13.52 -19.01 0.79
CA VAL A 223 -12.88 -18.06 -0.10
C VAL A 223 -11.72 -18.74 -0.81
N SER A 224 -11.72 -18.71 -2.15
CA SER A 224 -10.63 -19.23 -2.94
C SER A 224 -9.40 -18.35 -2.83
N VAL A 225 -8.24 -18.96 -2.63
CA VAL A 225 -6.94 -18.28 -2.53
C VAL A 225 -6.06 -18.76 -3.66
N GLY A 226 -5.40 -17.82 -4.35
CA GLY A 226 -4.48 -18.11 -5.45
C GLY A 226 -3.28 -18.96 -5.02
N PRO A 227 -2.55 -19.54 -5.98
CA PRO A 227 -1.40 -20.42 -5.71
C PRO A 227 -0.17 -19.68 -5.20
N GLY A 228 -0.20 -18.38 -5.15
CA GLY A 228 0.91 -17.50 -4.82
C GLY A 228 1.43 -16.74 -6.03
N ARG A 229 2.10 -15.63 -5.77
CA ARG A 229 2.71 -14.78 -6.77
C ARG A 229 4.02 -14.17 -6.28
N GLY A 230 4.77 -13.54 -7.20
CA GLY A 230 5.98 -12.81 -6.85
C GLY A 230 7.09 -13.71 -6.28
N SER A 231 7.91 -13.12 -5.44
CA SER A 231 9.09 -13.78 -4.86
C SER A 231 8.77 -14.79 -3.76
N ALA A 232 7.62 -14.68 -3.11
CA ALA A 232 7.20 -15.60 -2.04
C ALA A 232 7.08 -17.08 -2.50
N ALA A 233 6.86 -17.30 -3.80
CA ALA A 233 6.88 -18.64 -4.40
C ALA A 233 8.25 -19.34 -4.27
N GLY A 234 9.34 -18.61 -3.99
CA GLY A 234 10.67 -19.16 -3.74
C GLY A 234 10.87 -19.73 -2.33
N SER A 235 9.87 -19.64 -1.43
CA SER A 235 9.98 -20.13 -0.06
C SER A 235 9.35 -21.52 0.14
N ALA A 236 10.15 -22.50 0.56
CA ALA A 236 9.68 -23.82 0.96
C ALA A 236 8.86 -23.77 2.27
N VAL A 237 9.20 -22.88 3.18
CA VAL A 237 8.41 -22.65 4.40
C VAL A 237 7.03 -22.10 4.03
N ALA A 238 6.93 -21.12 3.13
CA ALA A 238 5.63 -20.59 2.67
C ALA A 238 4.78 -21.69 1.99
N TYR A 239 5.40 -22.57 1.22
CA TYR A 239 4.75 -23.74 0.63
C TYR A 239 4.24 -24.72 1.68
N CYS A 240 5.06 -25.06 2.68
CA CYS A 240 4.69 -25.94 3.78
C CYS A 240 3.54 -25.36 4.64
N LEU A 241 3.54 -24.05 4.86
CA LEU A 241 2.47 -23.35 5.59
C LEU A 241 1.16 -23.21 4.80
N GLY A 242 1.17 -23.53 3.49
CA GLY A 242 0.02 -23.34 2.61
C GLY A 242 -0.18 -21.89 2.17
N ILE A 243 0.77 -21.01 2.41
CA ILE A 243 0.77 -19.64 1.88
C ILE A 243 0.84 -19.67 0.36
N THR A 244 1.71 -20.51 -0.19
CA THR A 244 1.82 -20.78 -1.63
C THR A 244 1.49 -22.23 -1.96
N GLN A 245 1.14 -22.50 -3.24
CA GLN A 245 0.88 -23.84 -3.77
C GLN A 245 1.95 -24.27 -4.80
N ILE A 246 3.06 -23.51 -4.88
CA ILE A 246 4.17 -23.77 -5.79
C ILE A 246 5.31 -24.34 -4.98
N ASP A 247 5.78 -25.56 -5.35
CA ASP A 247 6.93 -26.19 -4.71
C ASP A 247 8.23 -25.56 -5.22
N PRO A 248 8.94 -24.76 -4.42
CA PRO A 248 10.16 -24.11 -4.88
C PRO A 248 11.32 -25.07 -5.11
N ILE A 249 11.33 -26.25 -4.50
CA ILE A 249 12.37 -27.27 -4.71
C ILE A 249 12.16 -27.94 -6.06
N GLN A 250 10.93 -28.32 -6.39
CA GLN A 250 10.59 -28.92 -7.68
C GLN A 250 10.93 -28.00 -8.87
N TYR A 251 10.80 -26.69 -8.69
CA TYR A 251 11.02 -25.70 -9.77
C TYR A 251 12.35 -24.94 -9.65
N ASP A 252 13.22 -25.34 -8.73
CA ASP A 252 14.55 -24.73 -8.50
C ASP A 252 14.47 -23.20 -8.27
N LEU A 253 13.50 -22.78 -7.43
CA LEU A 253 13.30 -21.38 -7.10
C LEU A 253 14.18 -20.95 -5.92
N LEU A 254 14.77 -19.75 -6.03
CA LEU A 254 15.71 -19.23 -5.05
C LEU A 254 14.98 -18.46 -3.93
N PHE A 255 15.21 -18.84 -2.68
CA PHE A 255 14.69 -18.14 -1.50
C PHE A 255 15.28 -16.74 -1.33
N GLU A 256 16.52 -16.54 -1.73
CA GLU A 256 17.23 -15.25 -1.61
C GLU A 256 16.62 -14.14 -2.47
N ARG A 257 15.79 -14.49 -3.44
CA ARG A 257 14.97 -13.52 -4.19
C ARG A 257 13.79 -13.00 -3.39
N PHE A 258 13.34 -13.75 -2.40
CA PHE A 258 12.24 -13.41 -1.52
C PHE A 258 12.73 -12.71 -0.25
N LEU A 259 13.64 -13.36 0.51
CA LEU A 259 14.27 -12.78 1.68
C LEU A 259 15.79 -12.86 1.56
N ASN A 260 16.44 -11.71 1.69
CA ASN A 260 17.90 -11.63 1.67
C ASN A 260 18.36 -10.86 2.92
N PRO A 261 19.13 -11.48 3.82
CA PRO A 261 19.63 -10.82 5.03
C PRO A 261 20.54 -9.62 4.76
N ASP A 262 21.15 -9.55 3.56
CA ASP A 262 21.97 -8.43 3.13
C ASP A 262 21.13 -7.20 2.67
N ARG A 263 19.86 -7.43 2.38
CA ARG A 263 18.87 -6.38 2.09
C ARG A 263 17.87 -6.30 3.22
N ILE A 264 17.92 -5.22 3.98
CA ILE A 264 16.93 -4.94 5.03
C ILE A 264 15.65 -4.46 4.33
N SER A 265 14.91 -5.40 3.72
CA SER A 265 13.58 -5.14 3.17
C SER A 265 12.55 -6.00 3.90
N LEU A 266 11.39 -5.43 4.12
CA LEU A 266 10.25 -6.18 4.65
C LEU A 266 9.84 -7.27 3.65
N PRO A 267 9.39 -8.44 4.13
CA PRO A 267 8.76 -9.42 3.25
C PRO A 267 7.46 -8.84 2.70
N ASP A 268 7.25 -9.00 1.41
CA ASP A 268 6.02 -8.58 0.73
C ASP A 268 5.35 -9.83 0.14
N ILE A 269 4.25 -10.24 0.76
CA ILE A 269 3.46 -11.39 0.33
C ILE A 269 2.11 -10.90 -0.18
N ASP A 270 2.02 -10.80 -1.49
CA ASP A 270 0.75 -10.54 -2.19
C ASP A 270 -0.13 -11.79 -2.15
N VAL A 271 -1.37 -11.66 -1.68
CA VAL A 271 -2.32 -12.77 -1.63
C VAL A 271 -3.53 -12.47 -2.50
N ASP A 272 -3.76 -13.34 -3.48
CA ASP A 272 -4.94 -13.26 -4.34
C ASP A 272 -6.11 -14.03 -3.70
N PHE A 273 -7.24 -13.34 -3.53
CA PHE A 273 -8.51 -13.93 -3.10
C PHE A 273 -9.53 -13.85 -4.24
N ASP A 274 -10.52 -14.71 -4.24
CA ASP A 274 -11.66 -14.50 -5.11
C ASP A 274 -12.33 -13.15 -4.77
N ASP A 275 -12.71 -12.42 -5.84
CA ASP A 275 -13.20 -11.04 -5.70
C ASP A 275 -14.48 -10.96 -4.86
N ASP A 276 -15.34 -11.98 -4.94
CA ASP A 276 -16.58 -12.05 -4.19
C ASP A 276 -16.38 -12.37 -2.69
N GLY A 277 -15.27 -13.04 -2.36
CA GLY A 277 -14.95 -13.49 -1.00
C GLY A 277 -14.01 -12.58 -0.23
N ARG A 278 -13.26 -11.72 -0.91
CA ARG A 278 -12.22 -10.85 -0.30
C ARG A 278 -12.74 -10.04 0.89
N GLY A 279 -13.93 -9.46 0.77
CA GLY A 279 -14.55 -8.67 1.86
C GLY A 279 -14.75 -9.48 3.14
N ARG A 280 -15.13 -10.79 3.03
CA ARG A 280 -15.26 -11.67 4.19
C ARG A 280 -13.93 -11.91 4.92
N VAL A 281 -12.83 -11.99 4.17
CA VAL A 281 -11.49 -12.15 4.77
C VAL A 281 -11.08 -10.88 5.52
N LEU A 282 -11.30 -9.70 4.95
CA LEU A 282 -11.01 -8.41 5.60
C LEU A 282 -11.81 -8.24 6.89
N ASN A 283 -13.09 -8.58 6.87
CA ASN A 283 -13.94 -8.54 8.07
C ASN A 283 -13.44 -9.50 9.14
N TRP A 284 -13.10 -10.73 8.77
CA TRP A 284 -12.53 -11.71 9.69
C TRP A 284 -11.21 -11.24 10.32
N VAL A 285 -10.33 -10.63 9.52
CA VAL A 285 -9.07 -10.04 10.01
C VAL A 285 -9.35 -8.92 11.01
N THR A 286 -10.29 -8.02 10.69
CA THR A 286 -10.68 -6.91 11.56
C THR A 286 -11.29 -7.40 12.87
N GLU A 287 -12.13 -8.42 12.84
CA GLU A 287 -12.70 -9.03 14.05
C GLU A 287 -11.64 -9.73 14.89
N LYS A 288 -10.74 -10.48 14.26
CA LYS A 288 -9.73 -11.27 14.96
C LYS A 288 -8.62 -10.44 15.59
N TYR A 289 -8.09 -9.46 14.85
CA TYR A 289 -6.93 -8.66 15.28
C TYR A 289 -7.31 -7.37 16.01
N GLY A 290 -8.55 -6.92 15.90
CA GLY A 290 -9.11 -5.74 16.57
C GLY A 290 -9.40 -4.60 15.59
N GLN A 291 -10.58 -3.98 15.76
CA GLN A 291 -11.03 -2.87 14.91
C GLN A 291 -10.11 -1.64 15.01
N GLU A 292 -9.51 -1.43 16.17
CA GLU A 292 -8.57 -0.33 16.44
C GLU A 292 -7.16 -0.57 15.86
N LYS A 293 -6.87 -1.81 15.42
CA LYS A 293 -5.55 -2.24 14.93
C LYS A 293 -5.52 -2.47 13.42
N VAL A 294 -6.67 -2.52 12.77
CA VAL A 294 -6.78 -2.80 11.34
C VAL A 294 -7.30 -1.56 10.61
N ALA A 295 -6.55 -1.09 9.61
CA ALA A 295 -6.96 0.04 8.80
C ALA A 295 -6.61 -0.17 7.34
N HIS A 296 -7.45 0.36 6.45
CA HIS A 296 -7.14 0.48 5.04
C HIS A 296 -6.15 1.62 4.79
N ILE A 297 -5.44 1.56 3.68
CA ILE A 297 -4.50 2.62 3.29
C ILE A 297 -5.23 3.64 2.42
N ILE A 298 -5.00 4.93 2.68
CA ILE A 298 -5.50 6.00 1.82
C ILE A 298 -4.78 6.01 0.47
N THR A 299 -5.46 6.51 -0.55
CA THR A 299 -4.85 6.91 -1.81
C THR A 299 -5.19 8.35 -2.13
N TYR A 300 -4.23 9.08 -2.69
CA TYR A 300 -4.41 10.44 -3.17
C TYR A 300 -4.48 10.43 -4.70
N GLY A 301 -5.67 10.64 -5.22
CA GLY A 301 -5.86 10.83 -6.66
C GLY A 301 -5.34 12.20 -7.08
N THR A 302 -4.29 12.25 -7.93
CA THR A 302 -3.71 13.48 -8.43
C THR A 302 -4.25 13.85 -9.80
N MET A 303 -4.19 15.14 -10.12
CA MET A 303 -4.57 15.66 -11.43
C MET A 303 -3.46 15.36 -12.45
N ALA A 304 -3.55 14.20 -13.11
CA ALA A 304 -2.64 13.85 -14.19
C ALA A 304 -2.86 14.73 -15.41
N THR A 305 -1.88 14.82 -16.32
CA THR A 305 -1.80 15.73 -17.46
C THR A 305 -3.12 15.85 -18.25
N LYS A 306 -3.67 14.73 -18.73
CA LYS A 306 -4.93 14.72 -19.50
C LYS A 306 -6.15 15.06 -18.63
N LEU A 307 -6.14 14.64 -17.36
CA LEU A 307 -7.22 14.93 -16.41
C LEU A 307 -7.26 16.41 -16.03
N ALA A 308 -6.11 17.05 -15.82
CA ALA A 308 -6.02 18.47 -15.53
C ALA A 308 -6.65 19.33 -16.62
N ILE A 309 -6.38 19.02 -17.90
CA ILE A 309 -7.01 19.71 -19.04
C ILE A 309 -8.51 19.52 -19.02
N LYS A 310 -9.00 18.29 -18.87
CA LYS A 310 -10.44 17.99 -18.87
C LYS A 310 -11.19 18.66 -17.73
N ASP A 311 -10.61 18.63 -16.54
CA ASP A 311 -11.21 19.23 -15.33
C ASP A 311 -11.30 20.74 -15.46
N VAL A 312 -10.21 21.41 -15.86
CA VAL A 312 -10.22 22.89 -16.06
C VAL A 312 -11.16 23.27 -17.21
N ALA A 313 -11.12 22.54 -18.33
CA ALA A 313 -12.02 22.75 -19.45
C ALA A 313 -13.49 22.69 -19.03
N ARG A 314 -13.84 21.72 -18.18
CA ARG A 314 -15.21 21.54 -17.68
C ARG A 314 -15.72 22.77 -16.92
N VAL A 315 -14.96 23.23 -15.94
CA VAL A 315 -15.41 24.37 -15.09
C VAL A 315 -15.41 25.70 -15.85
N GLN A 316 -14.64 25.81 -16.94
CA GLN A 316 -14.60 26.97 -17.81
C GLN A 316 -15.56 26.86 -19.01
N LYS A 317 -16.30 25.75 -19.13
CA LYS A 317 -17.22 25.47 -20.21
C LYS A 317 -16.56 25.48 -21.61
N LEU A 318 -15.29 25.09 -21.68
CA LEU A 318 -14.67 24.76 -22.96
C LEU A 318 -15.40 23.54 -23.55
N PRO A 319 -15.80 23.55 -24.83
CA PRO A 319 -16.49 22.41 -25.46
C PRO A 319 -15.71 21.09 -25.26
N LEU A 320 -16.43 20.01 -24.98
CA LEU A 320 -15.84 18.68 -24.75
C LEU A 320 -14.99 18.23 -25.94
N SER A 321 -15.44 18.53 -27.18
CA SER A 321 -14.69 18.23 -28.41
C SER A 321 -13.30 18.88 -28.44
N GLU A 322 -13.17 20.11 -27.92
CA GLU A 322 -11.88 20.80 -27.83
C GLU A 322 -10.98 20.21 -26.74
N SER A 323 -11.52 19.92 -25.57
CA SER A 323 -10.74 19.26 -24.51
C SER A 323 -10.27 17.85 -24.91
N ASP A 324 -11.11 17.09 -25.62
CA ASP A 324 -10.74 15.79 -26.19
C ASP A 324 -9.67 15.91 -27.27
N ARG A 325 -9.76 16.94 -28.14
CA ARG A 325 -8.73 17.24 -29.13
C ARG A 325 -7.38 17.50 -28.46
N LEU A 326 -7.34 18.36 -27.44
CA LEU A 326 -6.11 18.66 -26.68
C LEU A 326 -5.53 17.40 -26.02
N CYS A 327 -6.38 16.59 -25.41
CA CYS A 327 -5.93 15.36 -24.77
C CYS A 327 -5.36 14.32 -25.75
N LYS A 328 -5.86 14.26 -26.98
CA LYS A 328 -5.35 13.38 -28.03
C LYS A 328 -3.99 13.82 -28.56
N LEU A 329 -3.65 15.10 -28.48
CA LEU A 329 -2.33 15.64 -28.86
C LEU A 329 -1.22 15.25 -27.86
N ILE A 330 -1.58 14.91 -26.63
CA ILE A 330 -0.62 14.52 -25.60
C ILE A 330 -0.15 13.09 -25.87
N PRO A 331 1.15 12.88 -26.14
CA PRO A 331 1.71 11.55 -26.36
C PRO A 331 1.65 10.71 -25.08
N ASP A 332 1.64 9.39 -25.20
CA ASP A 332 1.67 8.50 -24.05
C ASP A 332 3.04 8.47 -23.36
N LYS A 333 4.12 8.78 -24.08
CA LYS A 333 5.50 8.92 -23.58
C LYS A 333 6.22 10.02 -24.32
N LEU A 334 7.14 10.69 -23.63
CA LEU A 334 8.07 11.64 -24.23
C LEU A 334 9.47 11.01 -24.28
N PRO A 335 10.29 11.27 -25.34
CA PRO A 335 11.68 10.88 -25.37
C PRO A 335 12.45 11.57 -24.22
N ASP A 336 13.18 10.79 -23.41
CA ASP A 336 14.11 11.25 -22.38
C ASP A 336 13.56 12.24 -21.32
N LYS A 337 12.24 12.40 -21.22
CA LYS A 337 11.58 13.30 -20.27
C LYS A 337 10.35 12.66 -19.63
N LYS A 338 10.10 13.02 -18.37
CA LYS A 338 8.86 12.70 -17.70
C LYS A 338 7.68 13.36 -18.42
N LEU A 339 6.61 12.62 -18.66
CA LEU A 339 5.36 13.19 -19.20
C LEU A 339 4.74 14.11 -18.15
N ASN A 340 4.62 15.38 -18.48
CA ASN A 340 3.83 16.40 -17.81
C ASN A 340 3.39 17.44 -18.83
N LEU A 341 2.48 18.32 -18.48
CA LEU A 341 1.93 19.30 -19.41
C LEU A 341 2.97 20.28 -19.96
N PRO A 342 3.88 20.86 -19.15
CA PRO A 342 4.95 21.72 -19.68
C PRO A 342 5.84 21.02 -20.72
N ASN A 343 6.25 19.78 -20.45
CA ASN A 343 7.07 19.02 -21.38
C ASN A 343 6.29 18.61 -22.65
N ALA A 344 4.99 18.28 -22.50
CA ALA A 344 4.14 17.97 -23.65
C ALA A 344 3.92 19.20 -24.54
N ILE A 345 3.70 20.38 -23.97
CA ILE A 345 3.59 21.63 -24.72
C ILE A 345 4.91 21.94 -25.45
N ALA A 346 6.05 21.80 -24.78
CA ALA A 346 7.35 22.03 -25.42
C ALA A 346 7.62 21.07 -26.59
N TYR A 347 7.02 19.90 -26.60
CA TYR A 347 7.21 18.86 -27.63
C TYR A 347 6.20 18.92 -28.78
N VAL A 348 4.95 19.35 -28.52
CA VAL A 348 3.85 19.31 -29.49
C VAL A 348 3.48 20.72 -29.95
N PRO A 349 3.72 21.07 -31.22
CA PRO A 349 3.46 22.42 -31.74
C PRO A 349 2.01 22.90 -31.60
N GLU A 350 1.04 22.02 -31.79
CA GLU A 350 -0.39 22.35 -31.64
C GLU A 350 -0.78 22.69 -30.20
N LEU A 351 -0.09 22.15 -29.20
CA LEU A 351 -0.26 22.53 -27.80
C LEU A 351 0.35 23.90 -27.51
N GLN A 352 1.48 24.25 -28.16
CA GLN A 352 2.07 25.61 -28.10
C GLN A 352 1.12 26.66 -28.70
N GLU A 353 0.50 26.35 -29.83
CA GLU A 353 -0.53 27.22 -30.44
C GLU A 353 -1.74 27.40 -29.49
N ALA A 354 -2.16 26.34 -28.80
CA ALA A 354 -3.24 26.41 -27.82
C ALA A 354 -2.90 27.29 -26.61
N GLU A 355 -1.64 27.26 -26.16
CA GLU A 355 -1.14 28.07 -25.02
C GLU A 355 -1.20 29.58 -25.29
N VAL A 356 -1.03 29.98 -26.55
CA VAL A 356 -1.07 31.40 -26.97
C VAL A 356 -2.32 31.75 -27.78
N SER A 357 -3.33 30.91 -27.75
CA SER A 357 -4.56 31.08 -28.51
C SER A 357 -5.25 32.43 -28.25
N PRO A 358 -5.80 33.07 -29.29
CA PRO A 358 -6.62 34.26 -29.10
C PRO A 358 -7.95 33.99 -28.38
N ASN A 359 -8.41 32.72 -28.39
CA ASN A 359 -9.55 32.28 -27.57
C ASN A 359 -9.13 32.22 -26.10
N PRO A 360 -9.66 33.13 -25.23
CA PRO A 360 -9.23 33.20 -23.83
C PRO A 360 -9.59 31.93 -23.06
N VAL A 361 -10.72 31.28 -23.36
CA VAL A 361 -11.13 30.04 -22.65
C VAL A 361 -10.16 28.91 -22.95
N LEU A 362 -9.71 28.77 -24.20
CA LEU A 362 -8.73 27.76 -24.59
C LEU A 362 -7.37 28.03 -23.96
N ARG A 363 -6.87 29.26 -24.08
CA ARG A 363 -5.59 29.68 -23.50
C ARG A 363 -5.57 29.48 -21.97
N ASP A 364 -6.61 29.93 -21.28
CA ASP A 364 -6.73 29.84 -19.84
C ASP A 364 -6.88 28.38 -19.37
N THR A 365 -7.50 27.51 -20.19
CA THR A 365 -7.53 26.07 -19.90
C THR A 365 -6.12 25.48 -19.83
N ILE A 366 -5.26 25.79 -20.79
CA ILE A 366 -3.86 25.31 -20.77
C ILE A 366 -3.10 25.93 -19.59
N LYS A 367 -3.25 27.25 -19.35
CA LYS A 367 -2.58 27.97 -18.26
C LYS A 367 -2.90 27.34 -16.91
N TYR A 368 -4.16 27.17 -16.56
CA TYR A 368 -4.58 26.69 -15.24
C TYR A 368 -4.44 25.17 -15.11
N ALA A 369 -4.53 24.41 -16.19
CA ALA A 369 -4.18 23.00 -16.18
C ALA A 369 -2.70 22.77 -15.83
N LYS A 370 -1.78 23.61 -16.33
CA LYS A 370 -0.35 23.57 -15.93
C LYS A 370 -0.15 23.84 -14.45
N MET A 371 -0.89 24.78 -13.87
CA MET A 371 -0.80 25.11 -12.44
C MET A 371 -1.38 24.03 -11.54
N LEU A 372 -2.42 23.34 -11.99
CA LEU A 372 -3.14 22.33 -11.22
C LEU A 372 -2.62 20.91 -11.43
N GLU A 373 -1.85 20.64 -12.50
CA GLU A 373 -1.26 19.32 -12.74
C GLU A 373 -0.41 18.85 -11.55
N GLY A 374 -0.63 17.62 -11.11
CA GLY A 374 0.07 17.00 -9.99
C GLY A 374 -0.54 17.29 -8.62
N ASN A 375 -1.44 18.26 -8.48
CA ASN A 375 -2.13 18.51 -7.22
C ASN A 375 -3.11 17.39 -6.88
N VAL A 376 -3.35 17.17 -5.59
CA VAL A 376 -4.36 16.23 -5.12
C VAL A 376 -5.75 16.73 -5.50
N ARG A 377 -6.52 15.85 -6.12
CA ARG A 377 -7.91 16.09 -6.54
C ARG A 377 -8.93 15.50 -5.58
N ASN A 378 -8.67 14.29 -5.15
CA ASN A 378 -9.54 13.55 -4.23
C ASN A 378 -8.74 12.51 -3.46
N THR A 379 -9.35 12.01 -2.41
CA THR A 379 -8.87 10.85 -1.67
C THR A 379 -9.69 9.61 -2.05
N GLY A 380 -9.09 8.46 -1.89
CA GLY A 380 -9.73 7.16 -2.05
C GLY A 380 -9.18 6.16 -1.05
N VAL A 381 -9.66 4.94 -1.11
CA VAL A 381 -9.14 3.82 -0.34
C VAL A 381 -8.32 2.94 -1.27
N HIS A 382 -7.15 2.50 -0.83
CA HIS A 382 -6.30 1.60 -1.60
C HIS A 382 -7.04 0.29 -1.89
N ALA A 383 -6.94 -0.19 -3.13
CA ALA A 383 -7.72 -1.36 -3.57
C ALA A 383 -7.39 -2.64 -2.79
N CYS A 384 -6.16 -2.78 -2.28
CA CYS A 384 -5.64 -4.03 -1.74
C CYS A 384 -4.99 -3.87 -0.37
N GLY A 385 -4.23 -2.78 -0.16
CA GLY A 385 -3.38 -2.58 1.01
C GLY A 385 -4.17 -2.35 2.30
N THR A 386 -3.85 -3.16 3.29
CA THR A 386 -4.42 -3.11 4.63
C THR A 386 -3.28 -3.18 5.65
N ILE A 387 -3.37 -2.40 6.70
CA ILE A 387 -2.43 -2.44 7.82
C ILE A 387 -3.04 -3.30 8.93
N ILE A 388 -2.24 -4.19 9.48
CA ILE A 388 -2.53 -4.88 10.75
C ILE A 388 -1.48 -4.42 11.74
N CYS A 389 -1.86 -3.60 12.72
CA CYS A 389 -0.95 -3.05 13.71
C CYS A 389 -0.88 -3.93 14.95
N ARG A 390 0.22 -3.85 15.70
CA ARG A 390 0.38 -4.50 16.99
C ARG A 390 -0.49 -3.85 18.07
N ASP A 391 -0.52 -2.52 18.07
CA ASP A 391 -1.18 -1.68 19.04
C ASP A 391 -2.32 -0.90 18.37
N ASP A 392 -2.99 0.02 19.08
CA ASP A 392 -3.92 0.94 18.45
C ASP A 392 -3.21 1.73 17.34
N ILE A 393 -3.76 1.72 16.14
CA ILE A 393 -3.12 2.33 14.98
C ILE A 393 -2.95 3.85 15.13
N THR A 394 -3.80 4.48 15.93
CA THR A 394 -3.73 5.93 16.20
C THR A 394 -2.51 6.34 17.02
N ASP A 395 -1.84 5.39 17.69
CA ASP A 395 -0.57 5.62 18.37
C ASP A 395 0.59 5.85 17.37
N TRP A 396 0.41 5.45 16.11
CA TRP A 396 1.47 5.43 15.10
C TRP A 396 1.21 6.39 13.95
N VAL A 397 -0.03 6.48 13.47
CA VAL A 397 -0.39 7.31 12.32
C VAL A 397 -1.77 7.94 12.53
N PRO A 398 -1.99 9.15 11.96
CA PRO A 398 -3.33 9.73 11.93
C PRO A 398 -4.25 8.88 11.04
N VAL A 399 -5.50 8.74 11.47
CA VAL A 399 -6.53 7.99 10.75
C VAL A 399 -7.76 8.85 10.48
N SER A 400 -8.56 8.41 9.53
CA SER A 400 -9.87 8.93 9.20
C SER A 400 -10.84 7.77 8.98
N THR A 401 -12.08 8.04 8.66
CA THR A 401 -13.07 7.03 8.28
C THR A 401 -13.50 7.21 6.84
N ALA A 402 -13.75 6.10 6.15
CA ALA A 402 -14.41 6.07 4.85
C ALA A 402 -15.58 5.09 4.89
N ASP A 403 -16.53 5.27 3.99
CA ASP A 403 -17.65 4.33 3.87
C ASP A 403 -17.21 3.13 3.01
N ASP A 404 -17.43 1.93 3.52
CA ASP A 404 -17.34 0.71 2.72
C ASP A 404 -18.46 0.72 1.67
N LYS A 405 -18.10 0.56 0.41
CA LYS A 405 -19.05 0.63 -0.70
C LYS A 405 -20.01 -0.56 -0.78
N GLU A 406 -19.64 -1.69 -0.17
CA GLU A 406 -20.42 -2.91 -0.18
C GLU A 406 -21.38 -2.99 1.01
N THR A 407 -20.88 -2.65 2.21
CA THR A 407 -21.65 -2.75 3.45
C THR A 407 -22.28 -1.43 3.89
N GLY A 408 -21.73 -0.29 3.46
CA GLY A 408 -22.09 1.04 3.94
C GLY A 408 -21.60 1.34 5.36
N GLU A 409 -20.83 0.46 5.96
CA GLU A 409 -20.24 0.66 7.28
C GLU A 409 -18.98 1.55 7.22
N LYS A 410 -18.64 2.16 8.36
CA LYS A 410 -17.43 2.95 8.48
C LYS A 410 -16.22 2.05 8.69
N MET A 411 -15.17 2.26 7.88
CA MET A 411 -13.87 1.61 8.04
C MET A 411 -12.80 2.64 8.39
N LEU A 412 -11.77 2.23 9.14
CA LEU A 412 -10.60 3.05 9.41
C LEU A 412 -9.70 3.12 8.17
N VAL A 413 -9.20 4.33 7.90
CA VAL A 413 -8.28 4.60 6.78
C VAL A 413 -7.13 5.44 7.28
N THR A 414 -5.89 5.03 7.01
CA THR A 414 -4.70 5.81 7.36
C THR A 414 -4.67 7.13 6.58
N GLN A 415 -3.98 8.16 7.12
CA GLN A 415 -3.80 9.43 6.41
C GLN A 415 -2.45 9.52 5.69
N TYR A 416 -1.57 8.54 5.87
CA TYR A 416 -0.39 8.34 5.04
C TYR A 416 -0.66 7.27 3.98
N GLU A 417 -0.23 7.54 2.74
CA GLU A 417 -0.41 6.62 1.62
C GLU A 417 0.63 5.48 1.60
N GLY A 418 0.40 4.48 0.74
CA GLY A 418 1.22 3.28 0.68
C GLY A 418 2.71 3.52 0.39
N SER A 419 3.06 4.61 -0.28
CA SER A 419 4.46 4.95 -0.60
C SER A 419 5.27 5.41 0.61
N VAL A 420 4.62 5.86 1.70
CA VAL A 420 5.28 6.42 2.89
C VAL A 420 4.87 5.73 4.19
N ILE A 421 3.85 4.87 4.17
CA ILE A 421 3.31 4.23 5.37
C ILE A 421 4.36 3.33 6.05
N GLU A 422 5.21 2.68 5.27
CA GLU A 422 6.25 1.78 5.78
C GLU A 422 7.36 2.51 6.53
N ASP A 423 7.61 3.78 6.21
CA ASP A 423 8.58 4.63 6.95
C ASP A 423 8.14 4.84 8.41
N THR A 424 6.84 4.76 8.69
CA THR A 424 6.29 4.82 10.06
C THR A 424 6.44 3.51 10.83
N GLY A 425 7.02 2.48 10.23
CA GLY A 425 7.18 1.14 10.80
C GLY A 425 5.97 0.23 10.62
N LEU A 426 4.86 0.72 10.08
CA LEU A 426 3.68 -0.11 9.82
C LEU A 426 3.88 -1.00 8.60
N ILE A 427 3.37 -2.22 8.66
CA ILE A 427 3.53 -3.21 7.60
C ILE A 427 2.25 -3.31 6.79
N LYS A 428 2.41 -3.10 5.48
CA LYS A 428 1.34 -3.28 4.51
C LYS A 428 1.16 -4.77 4.20
N MET A 429 -0.09 -5.20 4.16
CA MET A 429 -0.49 -6.53 3.67
C MET A 429 -1.46 -6.34 2.50
N ASP A 430 -1.18 -6.99 1.37
CA ASP A 430 -1.96 -6.82 0.16
C ASP A 430 -2.98 -7.97 -0.03
N PHE A 431 -4.25 -7.62 0.15
CA PHE A 431 -5.41 -8.49 -0.08
C PHE A 431 -5.97 -8.22 -1.47
N LEU A 432 -5.49 -8.95 -2.47
CA LEU A 432 -5.85 -8.72 -3.86
C LEU A 432 -7.15 -9.46 -4.24
N GLY A 433 -8.13 -8.75 -4.79
CA GLY A 433 -9.33 -9.36 -5.37
C GLY A 433 -9.06 -9.76 -6.82
N LEU A 434 -9.20 -11.04 -7.16
CA LEU A 434 -8.95 -11.57 -8.48
C LEU A 434 -10.21 -12.26 -9.05
N LYS A 435 -10.89 -11.60 -9.99
CA LYS A 435 -12.10 -12.13 -10.65
C LYS A 435 -11.90 -13.50 -11.28
N THR A 436 -10.68 -13.80 -11.75
CA THR A 436 -10.37 -15.12 -12.33
C THR A 436 -10.54 -16.24 -11.30
N LEU A 437 -10.24 -16.00 -10.02
CA LEU A 437 -10.49 -16.98 -8.97
C LEU A 437 -12.00 -17.22 -8.74
N SER A 438 -12.82 -16.16 -8.78
CA SER A 438 -14.28 -16.29 -8.74
C SER A 438 -14.79 -17.11 -9.93
N ILE A 439 -14.28 -16.88 -11.14
CA ILE A 439 -14.64 -17.63 -12.35
C ILE A 439 -14.23 -19.11 -12.22
N ILE A 440 -13.04 -19.40 -11.71
CA ILE A 440 -12.58 -20.78 -11.49
C ILE A 440 -13.45 -21.48 -10.45
N LYS A 441 -13.76 -20.80 -9.36
CA LYS A 441 -14.65 -21.33 -8.30
C LYS A 441 -16.02 -21.70 -8.86
N GLU A 442 -16.62 -20.82 -9.62
CA GLU A 442 -17.92 -21.05 -10.29
C GLU A 442 -17.83 -22.21 -11.30
N ALA A 443 -16.74 -22.29 -12.08
CA ALA A 443 -16.54 -23.38 -13.03
C ALA A 443 -16.43 -24.75 -12.34
N ILE A 444 -15.69 -24.83 -11.21
CA ILE A 444 -15.58 -26.06 -10.40
C ILE A 444 -16.95 -26.48 -9.86
N GLU A 445 -17.73 -25.53 -9.35
CA GLU A 445 -19.08 -25.80 -8.86
C GLU A 445 -20.02 -26.28 -9.97
N ASN A 446 -19.97 -25.66 -11.15
CA ASN A 446 -20.75 -26.10 -12.32
C ASN A 446 -20.36 -27.52 -12.77
N ILE A 447 -19.08 -27.89 -12.72
CA ILE A 447 -18.62 -29.25 -13.00
C ILE A 447 -19.16 -30.22 -11.95
N ARG A 448 -19.11 -29.86 -10.67
CA ARG A 448 -19.66 -30.67 -9.58
C ARG A 448 -21.17 -30.95 -9.77
N GLN A 449 -21.92 -29.89 -10.08
CA GLN A 449 -23.38 -30.03 -10.26
C GLN A 449 -23.75 -30.82 -11.53
N SER A 450 -23.07 -30.61 -12.64
CA SER A 450 -23.41 -31.20 -13.92
C SER A 450 -22.86 -32.60 -14.14
N LYS A 451 -21.71 -32.93 -13.52
CA LYS A 451 -20.99 -34.20 -13.73
C LYS A 451 -20.74 -35.01 -12.46
N GLY A 452 -21.03 -34.47 -11.28
CA GLY A 452 -20.76 -35.09 -9.99
C GLY A 452 -19.25 -35.23 -9.67
N ILE A 453 -18.40 -34.51 -10.40
CA ILE A 453 -16.92 -34.55 -10.23
C ILE A 453 -16.52 -33.43 -9.26
N VAL A 454 -15.80 -33.78 -8.21
CA VAL A 454 -15.13 -32.82 -7.32
C VAL A 454 -13.72 -32.61 -7.85
N LEU A 455 -13.47 -31.44 -8.44
CA LEU A 455 -12.18 -31.07 -9.01
C LEU A 455 -11.34 -30.31 -7.98
N ASN A 456 -10.12 -30.81 -7.70
CA ASN A 456 -9.11 -30.04 -6.98
C ASN A 456 -8.24 -29.28 -7.99
N ILE A 457 -8.33 -27.94 -7.97
CA ILE A 457 -7.60 -27.10 -8.92
C ILE A 457 -6.08 -27.20 -8.75
N ASP A 458 -5.59 -27.46 -7.53
CA ASP A 458 -4.17 -27.55 -7.22
C ASP A 458 -3.54 -28.88 -7.77
N GLU A 459 -4.37 -29.85 -8.15
CA GLU A 459 -3.95 -31.15 -8.72
C GLU A 459 -4.12 -31.24 -10.25
N VAL A 460 -4.58 -30.15 -10.89
CA VAL A 460 -4.72 -30.14 -12.34
C VAL A 460 -3.35 -30.20 -13.01
N PRO A 461 -3.13 -31.16 -13.96
CA PRO A 461 -1.87 -31.28 -14.66
C PRO A 461 -1.48 -30.00 -15.40
N ILE A 462 -0.23 -29.57 -15.23
CA ILE A 462 0.32 -28.37 -15.88
C ILE A 462 0.92 -28.63 -17.26
N ASP A 463 0.86 -29.87 -17.74
CA ASP A 463 1.47 -30.35 -19.00
C ASP A 463 0.44 -30.86 -20.01
N ASP A 464 -0.85 -30.48 -19.85
CA ASP A 464 -1.93 -30.88 -20.76
C ASP A 464 -1.69 -30.38 -22.22
N PRO A 465 -1.50 -31.28 -23.19
CA PRO A 465 -1.21 -30.89 -24.56
C PRO A 465 -2.35 -30.11 -25.26
N ALA A 466 -3.59 -30.32 -24.86
CA ALA A 466 -4.73 -29.61 -25.44
C ALA A 466 -4.72 -28.12 -25.02
N THR A 467 -4.37 -27.85 -23.78
CA THR A 467 -4.18 -26.49 -23.27
C THR A 467 -3.05 -25.77 -24.01
N TYR A 468 -1.89 -26.40 -24.21
CA TYR A 468 -0.78 -25.79 -24.95
C TYR A 468 -1.09 -25.55 -26.42
N ARG A 469 -1.89 -26.42 -27.05
CA ARG A 469 -2.41 -26.16 -28.40
C ARG A 469 -3.26 -24.91 -28.44
N LEU A 470 -4.18 -24.74 -27.48
CA LEU A 470 -5.01 -23.54 -27.35
C LEU A 470 -4.14 -22.26 -27.24
N TYR A 471 -3.08 -22.29 -26.43
CA TYR A 471 -2.13 -21.19 -26.28
C TYR A 471 -1.37 -20.93 -27.57
N SER A 472 -0.83 -21.97 -28.23
CA SER A 472 -0.09 -21.85 -29.48
C SER A 472 -0.94 -21.30 -30.63
N GLU A 473 -2.24 -21.55 -30.63
CA GLU A 473 -3.20 -20.99 -31.58
C GLU A 473 -3.59 -19.54 -31.21
N GLY A 474 -3.22 -19.04 -30.03
CA GLY A 474 -3.59 -17.74 -29.51
C GLY A 474 -5.09 -17.59 -29.24
N ARG A 475 -5.80 -18.67 -28.97
CA ARG A 475 -7.24 -18.71 -28.66
C ARG A 475 -7.46 -18.56 -27.16
N THR A 476 -6.99 -17.44 -26.60
CA THR A 476 -6.83 -17.22 -25.15
C THR A 476 -7.72 -16.10 -24.61
N ILE A 477 -8.83 -15.79 -25.30
CA ILE A 477 -9.86 -14.89 -24.78
C ILE A 477 -10.47 -15.53 -23.52
N GLY A 478 -10.55 -14.75 -22.43
CA GLY A 478 -11.05 -15.21 -21.14
C GLY A 478 -10.01 -15.93 -20.29
N THR A 479 -8.76 -16.07 -20.75
CA THR A 479 -7.67 -16.61 -19.94
C THR A 479 -6.86 -15.48 -19.28
N PHE A 480 -6.61 -15.62 -17.98
CA PHE A 480 -5.94 -14.59 -17.19
C PHE A 480 -4.60 -14.16 -17.80
N GLN A 481 -4.45 -12.85 -18.02
CA GLN A 481 -3.25 -12.19 -18.56
C GLN A 481 -2.87 -12.54 -20.01
N PHE A 482 -3.57 -13.46 -20.70
CA PHE A 482 -3.22 -13.90 -22.06
C PHE A 482 -4.23 -13.49 -23.13
N GLU A 483 -5.25 -12.69 -22.78
CA GLU A 483 -6.37 -12.37 -23.69
C GLU A 483 -6.14 -11.13 -24.56
N SER A 484 -5.12 -10.30 -24.30
CA SER A 484 -4.85 -9.13 -25.14
C SER A 484 -4.32 -9.55 -26.53
N ALA A 485 -4.62 -8.77 -27.55
CA ALA A 485 -4.16 -9.02 -28.93
C ALA A 485 -2.63 -9.16 -29.03
N GLY A 486 -1.88 -8.38 -28.22
CA GLY A 486 -0.42 -8.47 -28.12
C GLY A 486 0.03 -9.82 -27.57
N MET A 487 -0.56 -10.27 -26.45
CA MET A 487 -0.23 -11.57 -25.85
C MET A 487 -0.60 -12.74 -26.77
N GLN A 488 -1.77 -12.69 -27.43
CA GLN A 488 -2.16 -13.70 -28.41
C GLN A 488 -1.18 -13.78 -29.56
N LYS A 489 -0.64 -12.65 -30.04
CA LYS A 489 0.40 -12.61 -31.07
C LYS A 489 1.68 -13.31 -30.57
N TYR A 490 2.16 -12.95 -29.40
CA TYR A 490 3.36 -13.57 -28.80
C TYR A 490 3.20 -15.06 -28.60
N LEU A 491 2.03 -15.54 -28.13
CA LEU A 491 1.77 -16.98 -27.97
C LEU A 491 1.81 -17.73 -29.31
N ARG A 492 1.28 -17.16 -30.37
CA ARG A 492 1.37 -17.74 -31.73
C ARG A 492 2.80 -17.81 -32.27
N GLU A 493 3.63 -16.82 -31.91
CA GLU A 493 5.06 -16.83 -32.29
C GLU A 493 5.89 -17.79 -31.42
N LEU A 494 5.61 -17.84 -30.11
CA LEU A 494 6.33 -18.68 -29.14
C LEU A 494 6.03 -20.17 -29.31
N GLN A 495 4.81 -20.54 -29.71
CA GLN A 495 4.36 -21.95 -29.83
C GLN A 495 4.65 -22.76 -28.54
N PRO A 496 4.12 -22.36 -27.38
CA PRO A 496 4.46 -23.02 -26.13
C PRO A 496 4.01 -24.48 -26.11
N VAL A 497 4.86 -25.37 -25.61
CA VAL A 497 4.61 -26.83 -25.50
C VAL A 497 4.65 -27.32 -24.04
N ARG A 498 5.12 -26.50 -23.13
CA ARG A 498 5.21 -26.79 -21.68
C ARG A 498 5.39 -25.49 -20.88
N LEU A 499 4.96 -25.53 -19.63
CA LEU A 499 5.32 -24.52 -18.64
C LEU A 499 6.73 -24.82 -18.11
N ARG A 500 7.56 -23.79 -18.07
CA ARG A 500 8.84 -23.82 -17.35
C ARG A 500 8.84 -22.58 -16.46
N ILE A 501 8.82 -22.80 -15.16
CA ILE A 501 8.83 -21.72 -14.15
C ILE A 501 10.26 -21.26 -13.92
#